data_3879b2d94cc184cd76d3270885267674
#
_entry.id   3879b2d94cc184cd76d3270885267674
#
_cell.length_a   1.000
_cell.length_b   1.000
_cell.length_c   1.000
_cell.angle_alpha   90.00
_cell.angle_beta   90.00
_cell.angle_gamma   90.00
#
_symmetry.space_group_name_H-M   'P 1'
#
loop_
_entity.id
_entity.type
_entity.pdbx_description
1 polymer ?
#
loop_
_entity_poly.entity_id
_entity_poly.type
_entity_poly.pdbx_seq_one_letter_code
_entity_poly.pdbx_strand_id
1 'polypeptide(L)'
;MLYHIGIENNVEGRSMAWALDLPGCYAYGKSADLALGMIPEAIAEYSDWITSRNEGVGWVDIDNLELALEEGWDVYTIDDNFDLANEGYEINAWFRHDWKPLTVQEIEQSMQILAWSRADLLDAVFGLSPEQLSKKYPGERWSIEGILRHVGGAEWWYLDCLGLAFPKEKLPGDAFTRLERVRTFLEEILPTLAGSKLVAGKDGEFWSPRKMLRRAAWHERDHTWHIRKLIGEV
;
A
#
# COMPACT_ATOMS: atom_id res chain seq x y z
N MET A 1 -12.14 -18.50 -8.33
CA MET A 1 -12.53 -17.05 -8.37
C MET A 1 -11.62 -16.32 -9.34
N LEU A 2 -12.16 -15.35 -10.10
CA LEU A 2 -11.35 -14.52 -11.00
C LEU A 2 -10.78 -13.32 -10.26
N TYR A 3 -9.46 -13.15 -10.31
CA TYR A 3 -8.75 -11.98 -9.79
C TYR A 3 -8.21 -11.12 -10.92
N HIS A 4 -8.43 -9.81 -10.83
CA HIS A 4 -7.93 -8.83 -11.78
C HIS A 4 -6.52 -8.41 -11.40
N ILE A 5 -5.62 -8.43 -12.40
CA ILE A 5 -4.21 -8.11 -12.19
C ILE A 5 -3.85 -6.83 -12.93
N GLY A 6 -3.23 -5.89 -12.23
CA GLY A 6 -2.57 -4.73 -12.80
C GLY A 6 -1.05 -4.91 -12.75
N ILE A 7 -0.35 -4.44 -13.79
CA ILE A 7 1.11 -4.42 -13.82
C ILE A 7 1.60 -2.97 -13.79
N GLU A 8 2.55 -2.67 -12.95
CA GLU A 8 3.23 -1.38 -12.86
C GLU A 8 4.72 -1.60 -13.15
N ASN A 9 5.21 -1.08 -14.26
CA ASN A 9 6.59 -1.19 -14.71
C ASN A 9 7.42 0.01 -14.27
N ASN A 10 8.73 -0.14 -14.23
CA ASN A 10 9.72 0.89 -13.88
C ASN A 10 9.61 1.43 -12.43
N VAL A 11 9.00 0.64 -11.53
CA VAL A 11 8.95 0.96 -10.10
C VAL A 11 10.33 0.67 -9.50
N GLU A 12 11.15 1.67 -9.29
CA GLU A 12 12.52 1.52 -8.77
C GLU A 12 13.36 0.48 -9.55
N GLY A 13 13.19 0.46 -10.89
CA GLY A 13 13.94 -0.43 -11.79
C GLY A 13 13.43 -1.88 -11.82
N ARG A 14 12.25 -2.16 -11.31
CA ARG A 14 11.57 -3.46 -11.33
C ARG A 14 10.11 -3.30 -11.77
N SER A 15 9.43 -4.41 -11.99
CA SER A 15 7.98 -4.43 -12.21
C SER A 15 7.26 -4.93 -10.96
N MET A 16 6.03 -4.46 -10.76
CA MET A 16 5.15 -4.88 -9.68
C MET A 16 3.80 -5.31 -10.24
N ALA A 17 3.37 -6.51 -9.89
CA ALA A 17 2.04 -7.02 -10.17
C ALA A 17 1.14 -6.84 -8.94
N TRP A 18 -0.08 -6.40 -9.16
CA TRP A 18 -1.10 -6.15 -8.15
C TRP A 18 -2.27 -7.09 -8.33
N ALA A 19 -2.67 -7.82 -7.30
CA ALA A 19 -3.99 -8.44 -7.24
C ALA A 19 -5.00 -7.36 -6.83
N LEU A 20 -5.66 -6.73 -7.83
CA LEU A 20 -6.44 -5.51 -7.66
C LEU A 20 -7.68 -5.67 -6.75
N ASP A 21 -8.21 -6.90 -6.66
CA ASP A 21 -9.32 -7.24 -5.78
C ASP A 21 -8.88 -7.47 -4.31
N LEU A 22 -7.57 -7.56 -4.06
CA LEU A 22 -6.99 -7.90 -2.75
C LEU A 22 -6.02 -6.79 -2.29
N PRO A 23 -6.50 -5.72 -1.60
CA PRO A 23 -5.65 -4.63 -1.15
C PRO A 23 -4.45 -5.11 -0.34
N GLY A 24 -3.23 -4.74 -0.76
CA GLY A 24 -1.99 -5.19 -0.13
C GLY A 24 -1.48 -6.56 -0.59
N CYS A 25 -2.10 -7.20 -1.59
CA CYS A 25 -1.57 -8.37 -2.28
C CYS A 25 -0.85 -7.94 -3.56
N TYR A 26 0.45 -8.23 -3.65
CA TYR A 26 1.32 -7.81 -4.74
C TYR A 26 2.51 -8.74 -4.86
N ALA A 27 3.19 -8.67 -6.01
CA ALA A 27 4.45 -9.37 -6.25
C ALA A 27 5.41 -8.48 -7.04
N TYR A 28 6.70 -8.58 -6.73
CA TYR A 28 7.77 -7.93 -7.49
C TYR A 28 8.45 -8.89 -8.45
N GLY A 29 8.91 -8.37 -9.57
CA GLY A 29 9.73 -9.10 -10.53
C GLY A 29 10.70 -8.17 -11.26
N LYS A 30 11.78 -8.73 -11.82
CA LYS A 30 12.69 -7.96 -12.68
C LYS A 30 12.07 -7.56 -14.02
N SER A 31 10.92 -8.13 -14.36
CA SER A 31 10.10 -7.81 -15.51
C SER A 31 8.63 -8.06 -15.20
N ALA A 32 7.73 -7.53 -16.03
CA ALA A 32 6.29 -7.75 -15.95
C ALA A 32 5.94 -9.26 -15.90
N ASP A 33 6.53 -10.07 -16.79
CA ASP A 33 6.27 -11.52 -16.84
C ASP A 33 6.69 -12.21 -15.54
N LEU A 34 7.83 -11.84 -14.96
CA LEU A 34 8.30 -12.40 -13.71
C LEU A 34 7.40 -11.96 -12.53
N ALA A 35 7.01 -10.68 -12.47
CA ALA A 35 6.09 -10.21 -11.45
C ALA A 35 4.72 -10.91 -11.55
N LEU A 36 4.18 -11.04 -12.78
CA LEU A 36 2.93 -11.76 -13.03
C LEU A 36 3.02 -13.24 -12.64
N GLY A 37 4.15 -13.89 -12.95
CA GLY A 37 4.41 -15.29 -12.58
C GLY A 37 4.43 -15.55 -11.07
N MET A 38 4.74 -14.54 -10.26
CA MET A 38 4.76 -14.63 -8.79
C MET A 38 3.38 -14.38 -8.14
N ILE A 39 2.39 -13.87 -8.87
CA ILE A 39 1.07 -13.54 -8.30
C ILE A 39 0.35 -14.75 -7.68
N PRO A 40 0.34 -15.95 -8.26
CA PRO A 40 -0.32 -17.10 -7.63
C PRO A 40 0.24 -17.40 -6.23
N GLU A 41 1.56 -17.36 -6.07
CA GLU A 41 2.22 -17.55 -4.78
C GLU A 41 1.88 -16.41 -3.80
N ALA A 42 1.92 -15.16 -4.26
CA ALA A 42 1.57 -14.01 -3.45
C ALA A 42 0.10 -14.05 -2.97
N ILE A 43 -0.83 -14.53 -3.80
CA ILE A 43 -2.23 -14.72 -3.39
C ILE A 43 -2.36 -15.84 -2.35
N ALA A 44 -1.62 -16.95 -2.52
CA ALA A 44 -1.60 -18.04 -1.54
C ALA A 44 -1.05 -17.57 -0.18
N GLU A 45 0.09 -16.89 -0.16
CA GLU A 45 0.67 -16.30 1.06
C GLU A 45 -0.28 -15.26 1.70
N TYR A 46 -0.95 -14.46 0.88
CA TYR A 46 -1.94 -13.49 1.36
C TYR A 46 -3.16 -14.19 1.99
N SER A 47 -3.62 -15.29 1.40
CA SER A 47 -4.70 -16.13 1.95
C SER A 47 -4.30 -16.72 3.31
N ASP A 48 -3.10 -17.28 3.40
CA ASP A 48 -2.57 -17.82 4.66
C ASP A 48 -2.44 -16.74 5.73
N TRP A 49 -1.95 -15.55 5.35
CA TRP A 49 -1.85 -14.42 6.25
C TRP A 49 -3.21 -14.01 6.82
N ILE A 50 -4.26 -13.89 5.98
CA ILE A 50 -5.63 -13.57 6.42
C ILE A 50 -6.17 -14.67 7.34
N THR A 51 -6.04 -15.93 6.94
CA THR A 51 -6.56 -17.08 7.68
C THR A 51 -5.90 -17.19 9.06
N SER A 52 -4.60 -16.89 9.17
CA SER A 52 -3.89 -16.87 10.44
C SER A 52 -4.39 -15.81 11.43
N ARG A 53 -5.03 -14.74 10.92
CA ARG A 53 -5.57 -13.63 11.73
C ARG A 53 -7.00 -13.86 12.17
N ASN A 54 -7.78 -14.58 11.38
CA ASN A 54 -9.19 -14.81 11.68
C ASN A 54 -9.62 -16.19 11.16
N GLU A 55 -9.67 -17.18 12.02
CA GLU A 55 -10.09 -18.54 11.67
C GLU A 55 -11.48 -18.53 11.01
N GLY A 56 -11.58 -19.12 9.81
CA GLY A 56 -12.83 -19.25 9.05
C GLY A 56 -13.18 -18.10 8.13
N VAL A 57 -12.31 -17.11 7.96
CA VAL A 57 -12.50 -16.04 6.96
C VAL A 57 -11.94 -16.47 5.61
N GLY A 58 -12.79 -17.04 4.77
CA GLY A 58 -12.45 -17.42 3.39
C GLY A 58 -12.73 -16.30 2.39
N TRP A 59 -12.00 -15.17 2.45
CA TRP A 59 -12.16 -14.12 1.44
C TRP A 59 -11.42 -14.42 0.15
N VAL A 60 -10.43 -15.28 0.22
CA VAL A 60 -9.55 -15.61 -0.89
C VAL A 60 -9.78 -17.07 -1.27
N ASP A 61 -10.25 -17.30 -2.50
CA ASP A 61 -10.40 -18.64 -3.07
C ASP A 61 -9.14 -18.98 -3.86
N ILE A 62 -8.32 -19.88 -3.32
CA ILE A 62 -7.08 -20.34 -3.96
C ILE A 62 -7.28 -21.64 -4.75
N ASP A 63 -8.38 -22.40 -4.52
CA ASP A 63 -8.61 -23.71 -5.14
C ASP A 63 -8.95 -23.58 -6.62
N ASN A 64 -9.65 -22.49 -6.99
CA ASN A 64 -10.07 -22.20 -8.36
C ASN A 64 -9.54 -20.82 -8.78
N LEU A 65 -8.23 -20.65 -8.72
CA LEU A 65 -7.56 -19.39 -9.04
C LEU A 65 -7.57 -19.14 -10.56
N GLU A 66 -8.27 -18.11 -10.98
CA GLU A 66 -8.22 -17.57 -12.33
C GLU A 66 -7.68 -16.15 -12.28
N LEU A 67 -6.72 -15.82 -13.16
CA LEU A 67 -6.08 -14.51 -13.23
C LEU A 67 -6.42 -13.84 -14.56
N ALA A 68 -6.88 -12.60 -14.51
CA ALA A 68 -7.07 -11.76 -15.68
C ALA A 68 -6.16 -10.53 -15.61
N LEU A 69 -5.19 -10.45 -16.50
CA LEU A 69 -4.43 -9.21 -16.68
C LEU A 69 -5.36 -8.14 -17.24
N GLU A 70 -5.65 -7.13 -16.43
CA GLU A 70 -6.57 -6.04 -16.80
C GLU A 70 -5.83 -4.91 -17.50
N GLU A 71 -4.65 -4.52 -16.99
CA GLU A 71 -3.93 -3.35 -17.47
C GLU A 71 -2.45 -3.37 -17.09
N GLY A 72 -1.61 -2.81 -17.97
CA GLY A 72 -0.22 -2.49 -17.71
C GLY A 72 -0.02 -0.97 -17.66
N TRP A 73 0.84 -0.51 -16.78
CA TRP A 73 1.21 0.88 -16.59
C TRP A 73 2.74 1.02 -16.55
N ASP A 74 3.27 1.99 -17.28
CA ASP A 74 4.68 2.35 -17.16
C ASP A 74 4.80 3.60 -16.29
N VAL A 75 5.46 3.48 -15.14
CA VAL A 75 5.78 4.61 -14.27
C VAL A 75 6.70 5.56 -15.01
N TYR A 76 6.38 6.84 -14.95
CA TYR A 76 7.16 7.92 -15.53
C TYR A 76 7.27 9.09 -14.55
N THR A 77 8.22 9.98 -14.80
CA THR A 77 8.47 11.15 -13.95
C THR A 77 8.08 12.42 -14.68
N ILE A 78 7.50 13.37 -13.95
CA ILE A 78 7.18 14.72 -14.43
C ILE A 78 7.86 15.77 -13.57
N ASP A 79 8.15 16.93 -14.16
CA ASP A 79 8.62 18.12 -13.46
C ASP A 79 7.46 18.98 -12.91
N ASP A 80 7.80 20.14 -12.34
CA ASP A 80 6.82 21.10 -11.80
C ASP A 80 5.90 21.73 -12.86
N ASN A 81 6.21 21.58 -14.15
CA ASN A 81 5.37 22.02 -15.27
C ASN A 81 4.50 20.90 -15.83
N PHE A 82 4.53 19.71 -15.23
CA PHE A 82 3.90 18.49 -15.72
C PHE A 82 4.47 17.96 -17.04
N ASP A 83 5.70 18.35 -17.40
CA ASP A 83 6.42 17.80 -18.54
C ASP A 83 7.21 16.54 -18.13
N LEU A 84 7.40 15.60 -19.09
CA LEU A 84 8.21 14.40 -18.84
C LEU A 84 9.64 14.80 -18.48
N ALA A 85 10.17 14.25 -17.40
CA ALA A 85 11.46 14.58 -16.85
C ALA A 85 12.21 13.32 -16.32
N ASN A 86 13.53 13.47 -16.13
CA ASN A 86 14.35 12.42 -15.51
C ASN A 86 14.36 12.51 -13.97
N GLU A 87 14.02 13.69 -13.44
CA GLU A 87 13.94 13.96 -12.00
C GLU A 87 12.65 14.73 -11.72
N GLY A 88 11.96 14.41 -10.63
CA GLY A 88 10.73 15.09 -10.27
C GLY A 88 9.77 14.17 -9.54
N TYR A 89 8.50 14.23 -9.87
CA TYR A 89 7.43 13.45 -9.29
C TYR A 89 7.14 12.21 -10.13
N GLU A 90 7.21 11.03 -9.51
CA GLU A 90 6.87 9.77 -10.15
C GLU A 90 5.35 9.60 -10.23
N ILE A 91 4.87 9.31 -11.44
CA ILE A 91 3.45 9.07 -11.73
C ILE A 91 3.17 7.58 -11.69
N ASN A 92 2.51 7.17 -10.62
CA ASN A 92 2.15 5.78 -10.36
C ASN A 92 0.79 5.42 -10.98
N ALA A 93 0.57 4.12 -11.18
CA ALA A 93 -0.64 3.62 -11.84
C ALA A 93 -1.94 4.02 -11.13
N TRP A 94 -2.93 4.36 -11.96
CA TRP A 94 -4.35 4.31 -11.63
C TRP A 94 -5.03 3.38 -12.64
N PHE A 95 -5.29 2.16 -12.24
CA PHE A 95 -5.91 1.15 -13.08
C PHE A 95 -7.42 1.42 -13.25
N ARG A 96 -8.04 0.88 -14.31
CA ARG A 96 -9.51 0.95 -14.48
C ARG A 96 -10.25 0.40 -13.26
N HIS A 97 -9.66 -0.59 -12.60
CA HIS A 97 -10.18 -1.15 -11.35
C HIS A 97 -10.31 -0.10 -10.25
N ASP A 98 -9.39 0.86 -10.18
CA ASP A 98 -9.40 1.92 -9.17
C ASP A 98 -10.62 2.86 -9.29
N TRP A 99 -11.30 2.89 -10.45
CA TRP A 99 -12.52 3.69 -10.66
C TRP A 99 -13.79 3.08 -10.08
N LYS A 100 -13.78 1.80 -9.74
CA LYS A 100 -14.94 1.10 -9.16
C LYS A 100 -15.18 1.63 -7.74
N PRO A 101 -16.40 2.10 -7.40
CA PRO A 101 -16.73 2.46 -6.02
C PRO A 101 -16.51 1.27 -5.09
N LEU A 102 -16.08 1.55 -3.86
CA LEU A 102 -15.97 0.52 -2.82
C LEU A 102 -17.36 0.14 -2.30
N THR A 103 -17.63 -1.14 -2.17
CA THR A 103 -18.80 -1.63 -1.46
C THR A 103 -18.60 -1.54 0.06
N VAL A 104 -19.68 -1.63 0.83
CA VAL A 104 -19.61 -1.72 2.30
C VAL A 104 -18.75 -2.89 2.75
N GLN A 105 -18.93 -4.06 2.12
CA GLN A 105 -18.16 -5.26 2.43
C GLN A 105 -16.66 -5.08 2.15
N GLU A 106 -16.28 -4.48 1.02
CA GLU A 106 -14.87 -4.20 0.71
C GLU A 106 -14.25 -3.23 1.70
N ILE A 107 -15.01 -2.25 2.21
CA ILE A 107 -14.56 -1.34 3.26
C ILE A 107 -14.33 -2.10 4.57
N GLU A 108 -15.27 -2.93 5.00
CA GLU A 108 -15.13 -3.73 6.22
C GLU A 108 -13.92 -4.67 6.14
N GLN A 109 -13.72 -5.35 5.02
CA GLN A 109 -12.54 -6.18 4.76
C GLN A 109 -11.24 -5.35 4.78
N SER A 110 -11.25 -4.18 4.12
CA SER A 110 -10.09 -3.30 4.07
C SER A 110 -9.71 -2.76 5.44
N MET A 111 -10.67 -2.43 6.29
CA MET A 111 -10.40 -2.03 7.68
C MET A 111 -9.70 -3.13 8.47
N GLN A 112 -10.09 -4.39 8.28
CA GLN A 112 -9.42 -5.53 8.91
C GLN A 112 -7.99 -5.71 8.37
N ILE A 113 -7.80 -5.64 7.04
CA ILE A 113 -6.49 -5.70 6.40
C ILE A 113 -5.56 -4.60 6.95
N LEU A 114 -6.05 -3.37 7.05
CA LEU A 114 -5.30 -2.25 7.58
C LEU A 114 -4.96 -2.42 9.06
N ALA A 115 -5.87 -2.96 9.87
CA ALA A 115 -5.61 -3.26 11.28
C ALA A 115 -4.55 -4.35 11.45
N TRP A 116 -4.62 -5.41 10.64
CA TRP A 116 -3.64 -6.50 10.69
C TRP A 116 -2.26 -6.07 10.18
N SER A 117 -2.18 -5.32 9.09
CA SER A 117 -0.90 -4.81 8.59
C SER A 117 -0.24 -3.84 9.58
N ARG A 118 -1.04 -3.01 10.30
CA ARG A 118 -0.53 -2.16 11.37
C ARG A 118 -0.03 -2.99 12.56
N ALA A 119 -0.72 -4.05 12.93
CA ALA A 119 -0.28 -4.95 13.98
C ALA A 119 1.07 -5.61 13.61
N ASP A 120 1.24 -6.04 12.36
CA ASP A 120 2.50 -6.60 11.86
C ASP A 120 3.65 -5.59 11.85
N LEU A 121 3.36 -4.33 11.47
CA LEU A 121 4.36 -3.27 11.49
C LEU A 121 4.83 -2.96 12.93
N LEU A 122 3.90 -2.91 13.88
CA LEU A 122 4.22 -2.66 15.29
C LEU A 122 4.94 -3.86 15.92
N ASP A 123 4.56 -5.09 15.56
CA ASP A 123 5.23 -6.31 15.99
C ASP A 123 6.69 -6.34 15.50
N ALA A 124 6.95 -5.99 14.24
CA ALA A 124 8.29 -5.93 13.66
C ALA A 124 9.25 -4.97 14.39
N VAL A 125 8.72 -4.01 15.15
CA VAL A 125 9.54 -3.06 15.93
C VAL A 125 9.40 -3.25 17.44
N PHE A 126 8.61 -4.25 17.85
CA PHE A 126 8.39 -4.52 19.27
C PHE A 126 9.69 -4.89 19.99
N GLY A 127 9.96 -4.25 21.11
CA GLY A 127 11.16 -4.50 21.89
C GLY A 127 12.45 -3.86 21.37
N LEU A 128 12.43 -3.16 20.22
CA LEU A 128 13.60 -2.42 19.75
C LEU A 128 13.88 -1.21 20.66
N SER A 129 15.15 -1.03 21.02
CA SER A 129 15.57 0.15 21.81
C SER A 129 15.53 1.43 20.95
N PRO A 130 15.51 2.63 21.59
CA PRO A 130 15.59 3.90 20.87
C PRO A 130 16.83 3.99 19.97
N GLU A 131 17.95 3.40 20.39
CA GLU A 131 19.20 3.34 19.62
C GLU A 131 19.03 2.46 18.37
N GLN A 132 18.33 1.34 18.50
CA GLN A 132 18.03 0.45 17.35
C GLN A 132 17.06 1.13 16.37
N LEU A 133 16.04 1.80 16.87
CA LEU A 133 15.06 2.55 16.03
C LEU A 133 15.72 3.70 15.27
N SER A 134 16.65 4.42 15.89
CA SER A 134 17.36 5.56 15.28
C SER A 134 18.59 5.17 14.47
N LYS A 135 19.01 3.90 14.53
CA LYS A 135 20.20 3.40 13.83
C LYS A 135 20.08 3.62 12.32
N LYS A 136 21.15 4.13 11.72
CA LYS A 136 21.30 4.19 10.26
C LYS A 136 21.92 2.91 9.72
N TYR A 137 21.28 2.32 8.74
CA TYR A 137 21.78 1.14 8.03
C TYR A 137 22.51 1.57 6.75
N PRO A 138 23.63 0.91 6.37
CA PRO A 138 24.34 1.21 5.14
C PRO A 138 23.44 1.06 3.90
N GLY A 139 23.42 2.07 3.03
CA GLY A 139 22.62 2.07 1.82
C GLY A 139 21.16 2.49 2.02
N GLU A 140 20.70 2.64 3.25
CA GLU A 140 19.33 3.03 3.55
C GLU A 140 19.16 4.55 3.65
N ARG A 141 18.05 5.03 3.09
CA ARG A 141 17.68 6.45 3.16
C ARG A 141 17.29 6.86 4.59
N TRP A 142 16.62 5.96 5.31
CA TRP A 142 16.05 6.21 6.64
C TRP A 142 16.51 5.18 7.68
N SER A 143 16.46 5.57 8.95
CA SER A 143 16.41 4.64 10.08
C SER A 143 15.04 3.97 10.18
N ILE A 144 14.88 2.95 11.01
CA ILE A 144 13.57 2.31 11.27
C ILE A 144 12.53 3.34 11.72
N GLU A 145 12.86 4.23 12.65
CA GLU A 145 12.00 5.35 13.07
C GLU A 145 11.61 6.25 11.87
N GLY A 146 12.57 6.51 10.98
CA GLY A 146 12.35 7.26 9.76
C GLY A 146 11.37 6.56 8.80
N ILE A 147 11.46 5.22 8.67
CA ILE A 147 10.52 4.39 7.91
C ILE A 147 9.12 4.47 8.52
N LEU A 148 8.98 4.30 9.83
CA LEU A 148 7.69 4.42 10.53
C LEU A 148 7.05 5.80 10.30
N ARG A 149 7.86 6.86 10.40
CA ARG A 149 7.40 8.24 10.15
C ARG A 149 6.96 8.41 8.69
N HIS A 150 7.66 7.79 7.76
CA HIS A 150 7.32 7.78 6.33
C HIS A 150 6.00 7.05 6.07
N VAL A 151 5.81 5.87 6.64
CA VAL A 151 4.55 5.09 6.52
C VAL A 151 3.34 5.92 6.96
N GLY A 152 3.38 6.51 8.17
CA GLY A 152 2.29 7.37 8.62
C GLY A 152 2.14 8.66 7.80
N GLY A 153 3.24 9.18 7.26
CA GLY A 153 3.23 10.35 6.38
C GLY A 153 2.60 10.04 5.02
N ALA A 154 2.90 8.88 4.44
CA ALA A 154 2.33 8.42 3.18
C ALA A 154 0.82 8.15 3.29
N GLU A 155 0.37 7.52 4.37
CA GLU A 155 -1.06 7.27 4.62
C GLU A 155 -1.83 8.61 4.75
N TRP A 156 -1.28 9.61 5.44
CA TRP A 156 -1.83 10.97 5.47
C TRP A 156 -1.87 11.59 4.07
N TRP A 157 -0.80 11.44 3.28
CA TRP A 157 -0.71 11.99 1.93
C TRP A 157 -1.72 11.36 0.97
N TYR A 158 -2.02 10.06 1.09
CA TYR A 158 -3.07 9.42 0.29
C TYR A 158 -4.45 10.02 0.58
N LEU A 159 -4.75 10.36 1.84
CA LEU A 159 -5.96 11.10 2.20
C LEU A 159 -5.96 12.53 1.63
N ASP A 160 -4.80 13.20 1.65
CA ASP A 160 -4.61 14.54 1.09
C ASP A 160 -4.80 14.55 -0.43
N CYS A 161 -4.41 13.49 -1.14
CA CYS A 161 -4.67 13.32 -2.57
C CYS A 161 -6.17 13.29 -2.90
N LEU A 162 -7.00 12.87 -1.97
CA LEU A 162 -8.46 12.88 -2.09
C LEU A 162 -9.11 14.16 -1.53
N GLY A 163 -8.33 15.08 -0.99
CA GLY A 163 -8.83 16.28 -0.31
C GLY A 163 -9.51 15.98 1.03
N LEU A 164 -9.23 14.83 1.64
CA LEU A 164 -9.86 14.35 2.87
C LEU A 164 -8.97 14.47 4.11
N ALA A 165 -7.68 14.77 3.95
CA ALA A 165 -6.75 14.83 5.08
C ALA A 165 -7.04 16.00 6.04
N PHE A 166 -6.70 15.80 7.31
CA PHE A 166 -6.62 16.93 8.24
C PHE A 166 -5.42 17.84 7.91
N PRO A 167 -5.41 19.11 8.36
CA PRO A 167 -4.35 20.07 8.02
C PRO A 167 -2.94 19.56 8.34
N LYS A 168 -2.00 19.76 7.42
CA LYS A 168 -0.62 19.24 7.47
C LYS A 168 0.15 19.67 8.73
N GLU A 169 -0.10 20.88 9.22
CA GLU A 169 0.50 21.41 10.44
C GLU A 169 0.10 20.66 11.72
N LYS A 170 -0.98 19.84 11.64
CA LYS A 170 -1.43 18.96 12.72
C LYS A 170 -0.84 17.54 12.65
N LEU A 171 -0.03 17.25 11.60
CA LEU A 171 0.61 15.95 11.45
C LEU A 171 1.72 15.79 12.50
N PRO A 172 1.65 14.77 13.39
CA PRO A 172 2.64 14.60 14.45
C PRO A 172 4.07 14.41 13.94
N GLY A 173 5.05 14.98 14.64
CA GLY A 173 6.47 14.78 14.35
C GLY A 173 6.98 13.41 14.80
N ASP A 174 6.47 12.92 15.94
CA ASP A 174 6.79 11.59 16.47
C ASP A 174 6.21 10.48 15.59
N ALA A 175 6.99 9.43 15.32
CA ALA A 175 6.62 8.38 14.38
C ALA A 175 5.41 7.56 14.84
N PHE A 176 5.37 7.13 16.09
CA PHE A 176 4.29 6.30 16.62
C PHE A 176 2.99 7.09 16.78
N THR A 177 3.08 8.30 17.32
CA THR A 177 1.92 9.20 17.42
C THR A 177 1.35 9.54 16.04
N ARG A 178 2.21 9.67 15.00
CA ARG A 178 1.78 9.89 13.62
C ARG A 178 1.05 8.69 13.08
N LEU A 179 1.62 7.48 13.22
CA LEU A 179 0.99 6.23 12.79
C LEU A 179 -0.39 6.05 13.41
N GLU A 180 -0.51 6.26 14.71
CA GLU A 180 -1.78 6.16 15.45
C GLU A 180 -2.80 7.20 14.95
N ARG A 181 -2.42 8.49 14.95
CA ARG A 181 -3.34 9.57 14.61
C ARG A 181 -3.85 9.47 13.17
N VAL A 182 -2.98 9.17 12.22
CA VAL A 182 -3.37 9.09 10.81
C VAL A 182 -4.29 7.90 10.59
N ARG A 183 -3.96 6.74 11.17
CA ARG A 183 -4.79 5.54 11.05
C ARG A 183 -6.16 5.73 11.69
N THR A 184 -6.25 6.28 12.89
CA THR A 184 -7.53 6.58 13.55
C THR A 184 -8.38 7.48 12.64
N PHE A 185 -7.78 8.51 12.05
CA PHE A 185 -8.51 9.40 11.15
C PHE A 185 -8.95 8.71 9.85
N LEU A 186 -8.11 7.84 9.26
CA LEU A 186 -8.49 7.03 8.10
C LEU A 186 -9.68 6.10 8.43
N GLU A 187 -9.65 5.45 9.58
CA GLU A 187 -10.73 4.56 10.04
C GLU A 187 -12.06 5.29 10.25
N GLU A 188 -12.03 6.56 10.69
CA GLU A 188 -13.22 7.42 10.78
C GLU A 188 -13.78 7.79 9.40
N ILE A 189 -12.92 8.04 8.43
CA ILE A 189 -13.32 8.48 7.08
C ILE A 189 -13.78 7.30 6.21
N LEU A 190 -13.10 6.16 6.30
CA LEU A 190 -13.25 5.05 5.37
C LEU A 190 -14.69 4.55 5.21
N PRO A 191 -15.52 4.38 6.27
CA PRO A 191 -16.92 3.99 6.13
C PRO A 191 -17.76 4.96 5.31
N THR A 192 -17.40 6.25 5.30
CA THR A 192 -18.14 7.29 4.56
C THR A 192 -17.89 7.21 3.05
N LEU A 193 -16.90 6.43 2.63
CA LEU A 193 -16.51 6.27 1.22
C LEU A 193 -17.21 5.10 0.53
N ALA A 194 -18.11 4.37 1.22
CA ALA A 194 -18.91 3.32 0.62
C ALA A 194 -19.78 3.88 -0.52
N GLY A 195 -19.68 3.30 -1.70
CA GLY A 195 -20.40 3.74 -2.91
C GLY A 195 -19.93 5.08 -3.47
N SER A 196 -18.90 5.70 -2.89
CA SER A 196 -18.36 6.99 -3.35
C SER A 196 -17.77 6.87 -4.75
N LYS A 197 -18.12 7.84 -5.61
CA LYS A 197 -17.54 8.02 -6.94
C LYS A 197 -16.48 9.12 -6.94
N LEU A 198 -15.91 9.45 -5.77
CA LEU A 198 -14.88 10.46 -5.65
C LEU A 198 -13.68 10.08 -6.51
N VAL A 199 -13.29 10.99 -7.37
CA VAL A 199 -12.04 10.97 -8.13
C VAL A 199 -11.43 12.35 -8.02
N ALA A 200 -10.17 12.42 -7.63
CA ALA A 200 -9.41 13.66 -7.54
C ALA A 200 -8.15 13.56 -8.36
N GLY A 201 -7.78 14.65 -9.04
CA GLY A 201 -6.47 14.81 -9.68
C GLY A 201 -5.55 15.57 -8.74
N LYS A 202 -4.35 15.06 -8.50
CA LYS A 202 -3.32 15.74 -7.71
C LYS A 202 -1.93 15.36 -8.24
N ASP A 203 -1.09 16.35 -8.41
CA ASP A 203 0.33 16.20 -8.79
C ASP A 203 0.54 15.25 -10.00
N GLY A 204 -0.35 15.33 -11.02
CA GLY A 204 -0.29 14.51 -12.22
C GLY A 204 -0.92 13.13 -12.11
N GLU A 205 -1.41 12.72 -10.94
CA GLU A 205 -2.09 11.45 -10.72
C GLU A 205 -3.58 11.61 -10.48
N PHE A 206 -4.36 10.60 -10.88
CA PHE A 206 -5.74 10.44 -10.43
C PHE A 206 -5.81 9.52 -9.22
N TRP A 207 -6.65 9.91 -8.27
CA TRP A 207 -6.86 9.22 -7.01
C TRP A 207 -8.34 8.91 -6.80
N SER A 208 -8.59 7.74 -6.23
CA SER A 208 -9.91 7.28 -5.80
C SER A 208 -9.80 6.61 -4.42
N PRO A 209 -10.90 6.40 -3.70
CA PRO A 209 -10.88 5.63 -2.46
C PRO A 209 -10.26 4.23 -2.61
N ARG A 210 -10.51 3.54 -3.74
CA ARG A 210 -9.97 2.22 -4.03
C ARG A 210 -8.45 2.26 -4.24
N LYS A 211 -7.94 3.20 -5.04
CA LYS A 211 -6.48 3.41 -5.19
C LYS A 211 -5.82 3.73 -3.86
N MET A 212 -6.43 4.61 -3.06
CA MET A 212 -5.94 4.94 -1.72
C MET A 212 -5.75 3.68 -0.86
N LEU A 213 -6.77 2.82 -0.79
CA LEU A 213 -6.70 1.56 -0.02
C LEU A 213 -5.63 0.61 -0.56
N ARG A 214 -5.58 0.41 -1.87
CA ARG A 214 -4.56 -0.42 -2.52
C ARG A 214 -3.15 0.04 -2.12
N ARG A 215 -2.89 1.34 -2.22
CA ARG A 215 -1.60 1.95 -1.90
C ARG A 215 -1.28 1.90 -0.40
N ALA A 216 -2.24 2.20 0.47
CA ALA A 216 -2.04 2.20 1.91
C ALA A 216 -1.71 0.79 2.44
N ALA A 217 -2.48 -0.22 2.03
CA ALA A 217 -2.26 -1.59 2.46
C ALA A 217 -0.92 -2.16 1.94
N TRP A 218 -0.58 -1.90 0.67
CA TRP A 218 0.70 -2.30 0.10
C TRP A 218 1.87 -1.65 0.83
N HIS A 219 1.86 -0.34 0.96
CA HIS A 219 2.97 0.44 1.47
C HIS A 219 3.36 0.05 2.90
N GLU A 220 2.37 -0.20 3.75
CA GLU A 220 2.64 -0.64 5.11
C GLU A 220 3.22 -2.06 5.16
N ARG A 221 2.68 -3.00 4.36
CA ARG A 221 3.18 -4.38 4.29
C ARG A 221 4.60 -4.45 3.70
N ASP A 222 4.88 -3.68 2.65
CA ASP A 222 6.20 -3.59 2.03
C ASP A 222 7.25 -3.06 3.03
N HIS A 223 6.93 -1.99 3.75
CA HIS A 223 7.81 -1.44 4.78
C HIS A 223 7.93 -2.33 6.02
N THR A 224 6.93 -3.11 6.37
CA THR A 224 7.03 -4.13 7.41
C THR A 224 8.07 -5.20 7.04
N TRP A 225 8.00 -5.71 5.81
CA TRP A 225 9.00 -6.65 5.29
C TRP A 225 10.39 -6.01 5.24
N HIS A 226 10.50 -4.77 4.78
CA HIS A 226 11.76 -4.01 4.75
C HIS A 226 12.40 -3.88 6.15
N ILE A 227 11.61 -3.52 7.17
CA ILE A 227 12.09 -3.43 8.55
C ILE A 227 12.59 -4.80 9.05
N ARG A 228 11.82 -5.87 8.85
CA ARG A 228 12.23 -7.23 9.23
C ARG A 228 13.55 -7.65 8.59
N LYS A 229 13.75 -7.31 7.33
CA LYS A 229 15.01 -7.53 6.64
C LYS A 229 16.17 -6.74 7.26
N LEU A 230 15.97 -5.48 7.65
CA LEU A 230 16.98 -4.66 8.29
C LEU A 230 17.44 -5.20 9.65
N ILE A 231 16.55 -5.82 10.41
CA ILE A 231 16.87 -6.42 11.71
C ILE A 231 17.28 -7.89 11.61
N GLY A 232 17.25 -8.50 10.41
CA GLY A 232 17.73 -9.86 10.14
C GLY A 232 16.74 -10.97 10.50
N GLU A 233 15.43 -10.69 10.43
CA GLU A 233 14.37 -11.69 10.67
C GLU A 233 13.93 -12.42 9.39
N VAL A 234 14.26 -11.92 8.21
CA VAL A 234 13.92 -12.46 6.88
C VAL A 234 15.09 -12.32 5.92
#